data_e00274772e4ff72f36a32527348af663
#
_entry.id   e00274772e4ff72f36a32527348af663
#
_cell.length_a   1.000
_cell.length_b   1.000
_cell.length_c   1.000
_cell.angle_alpha   90.00
_cell.angle_beta   90.00
_cell.angle_gamma   90.00
#
_symmetry.space_group_name_H-M   'P 1'
#
loop_
_entity.id
_entity.type
_entity.pdbx_description
1 polymer ?
#
loop_
_entity_poly.entity_id
_entity_poly.type
_entity_poly.pdbx_seq_one_letter_code
_entity_poly.pdbx_strand_id
1 'polypeptide(L)'
;MGNKLKIINDPIYGFISFPFESIYYLIQSPYVQRLRRIKQLGLSNLVYPGAEHTRFSHSLGAMYLMTKALDGLRQKGYDITEKEYEATLKAILLHDTGHSPFSHCLEHLFFSCHHEDISKLIMKKLNCEKEVIEIFENSYKKRFLHQLVSSQLDIDRLDYLTRDSFFTGVSEGVIGTERIMNMFSVYNDELVIDEKGIYSIEKFIISRRLMYWQVYMHKTVVGADCLLKSILQRAKDLAIINKLDIKNYPISLNLFYFLENGTQEPNNIEALDKFILLDDTDIWNAVKTWSLHSDKILSYLALSLMNRSVGKMYVKNSEYTGEELQERHVSLFEKYKTQGFSFDAIKRYFATTGKMHNRAYSFNDEQINIWYKNGEIKGIHEASDQLDEIFLQKEIKKFYYHEI
;
A
#
# COMPACT_ATOMS: atom_id res chain seq x y z
N MET A 1 -7.49 -27.58 -30.19
CA MET A 1 -8.28 -26.37 -29.87
C MET A 1 -7.30 -25.22 -29.78
N GLY A 2 -7.43 -24.18 -30.63
CA GLY A 2 -6.48 -23.07 -30.63
C GLY A 2 -6.45 -22.37 -29.28
N ASN A 3 -5.28 -22.22 -28.74
CA ASN A 3 -5.02 -21.52 -27.48
C ASN A 3 -5.43 -20.04 -27.69
N LYS A 4 -6.67 -19.68 -27.33
CA LYS A 4 -7.09 -18.27 -27.33
C LYS A 4 -6.23 -17.56 -26.30
N LEU A 5 -5.32 -16.71 -26.75
CA LEU A 5 -4.58 -15.80 -25.87
C LEU A 5 -5.58 -15.05 -24.99
N LYS A 6 -5.49 -15.31 -23.71
CA LYS A 6 -6.30 -14.59 -22.71
C LYS A 6 -5.62 -13.25 -22.46
N ILE A 7 -6.35 -12.16 -22.63
CA ILE A 7 -5.86 -10.79 -22.50
C ILE A 7 -6.76 -9.99 -21.58
N ILE A 8 -6.18 -9.04 -20.87
CA ILE A 8 -6.91 -8.02 -20.09
C ILE A 8 -6.46 -6.66 -20.60
N ASN A 9 -7.39 -5.74 -20.80
CA ASN A 9 -7.07 -4.36 -21.18
C ASN A 9 -6.79 -3.53 -19.92
N ASP A 10 -5.60 -2.92 -19.87
CA ASP A 10 -5.19 -1.99 -18.82
C ASP A 10 -5.10 -0.56 -19.39
N PRO A 11 -5.59 0.47 -18.68
CA PRO A 11 -5.61 1.83 -19.22
C PRO A 11 -4.22 2.45 -19.40
N ILE A 12 -3.18 1.89 -18.79
CA ILE A 12 -1.80 2.39 -18.85
C ILE A 12 -0.99 1.61 -19.87
N TYR A 13 -1.08 0.29 -19.83
CA TYR A 13 -0.22 -0.61 -20.64
C TYR A 13 -0.92 -1.23 -21.84
N GLY A 14 -2.22 -0.96 -22.03
CA GLY A 14 -3.00 -1.59 -23.09
C GLY A 14 -3.27 -3.06 -22.81
N PHE A 15 -3.08 -3.91 -23.81
CA PHE A 15 -3.38 -5.34 -23.68
C PHE A 15 -2.29 -6.10 -22.96
N ILE A 16 -2.62 -6.62 -21.76
CA ILE A 16 -1.78 -7.51 -20.99
C ILE A 16 -2.12 -8.96 -21.34
N SER A 17 -1.13 -9.72 -21.83
CA SER A 17 -1.24 -11.16 -22.07
C SER A 17 -0.54 -11.95 -20.97
N PHE A 18 -0.93 -13.21 -20.83
CA PHE A 18 -0.40 -14.11 -19.79
C PHE A 18 0.50 -15.16 -20.44
N PRO A 19 1.82 -15.15 -20.14
CA PRO A 19 2.76 -16.07 -20.79
C PRO A 19 2.58 -17.54 -20.35
N PHE A 20 2.01 -17.77 -19.16
CA PHE A 20 1.78 -19.10 -18.59
C PHE A 20 0.31 -19.29 -18.20
N GLU A 21 -0.22 -20.49 -18.44
CA GLU A 21 -1.60 -20.82 -18.06
C GLU A 21 -1.79 -20.82 -16.52
N SER A 22 -0.75 -21.20 -15.78
CA SER A 22 -0.72 -21.14 -14.30
C SER A 22 -0.95 -19.73 -13.76
N ILE A 23 -0.38 -18.69 -14.39
CA ILE A 23 -0.62 -17.28 -14.05
C ILE A 23 -2.11 -16.93 -14.21
N TYR A 24 -2.74 -17.38 -15.29
CA TYR A 24 -4.16 -17.15 -15.50
C TYR A 24 -5.01 -17.81 -14.40
N TYR A 25 -4.69 -19.04 -13.99
CA TYR A 25 -5.39 -19.71 -12.89
C TYR A 25 -5.22 -18.97 -11.56
N LEU A 26 -4.02 -18.45 -11.27
CA LEU A 26 -3.81 -17.62 -10.08
C LEU A 26 -4.64 -16.33 -10.11
N ILE A 27 -4.72 -15.67 -11.27
CA ILE A 27 -5.56 -14.47 -11.44
C ILE A 27 -7.03 -14.81 -11.18
N GLN A 28 -7.53 -16.00 -11.54
CA GLN A 28 -8.92 -16.42 -11.29
C GLN A 28 -9.16 -16.83 -9.82
N SER A 29 -8.10 -16.96 -9.01
CA SER A 29 -8.26 -17.35 -7.61
C SER A 29 -9.02 -16.27 -6.81
N PRO A 30 -9.81 -16.68 -5.79
CA PRO A 30 -10.54 -15.73 -4.95
C PRO A 30 -9.63 -14.66 -4.30
N TYR A 31 -8.39 -15.03 -4.00
CA TYR A 31 -7.41 -14.16 -3.36
C TYR A 31 -7.00 -12.99 -4.26
N VAL A 32 -6.72 -13.24 -5.52
CA VAL A 32 -6.39 -12.20 -6.51
C VAL A 32 -7.66 -11.45 -6.94
N GLN A 33 -8.79 -12.14 -7.13
CA GLN A 33 -10.07 -11.48 -7.48
C GLN A 33 -10.58 -10.54 -6.37
N ARG A 34 -10.26 -10.80 -5.10
CA ARG A 34 -10.53 -9.89 -3.98
C ARG A 34 -9.92 -8.51 -4.20
N LEU A 35 -8.72 -8.44 -4.77
CA LEU A 35 -8.00 -7.18 -5.00
C LEU A 35 -8.77 -6.21 -5.93
N ARG A 36 -9.75 -6.67 -6.72
CA ARG A 36 -10.65 -5.80 -7.50
C ARG A 36 -11.51 -4.88 -6.64
N ARG A 37 -11.70 -5.24 -5.37
CA ARG A 37 -12.54 -4.52 -4.42
C ARG A 37 -11.75 -3.86 -3.31
N ILE A 38 -10.42 -3.74 -3.48
CA ILE A 38 -9.52 -3.00 -2.60
C ILE A 38 -8.85 -1.90 -3.43
N LYS A 39 -9.13 -0.64 -3.09
CA LYS A 39 -8.51 0.51 -3.75
C LYS A 39 -7.03 0.60 -3.39
N GLN A 40 -6.20 0.89 -4.40
CA GLN A 40 -4.76 1.08 -4.23
C GLN A 40 -4.44 2.17 -3.22
N LEU A 41 -5.12 3.30 -3.32
CA LEU A 41 -4.87 4.51 -2.54
C LEU A 41 -5.91 4.77 -1.44
N GLY A 42 -6.65 3.74 -1.00
CA GLY A 42 -7.62 3.85 0.09
C GLY A 42 -8.60 5.02 -0.09
N LEU A 43 -8.58 5.99 0.83
CA LEU A 43 -9.48 7.15 0.83
C LEU A 43 -8.96 8.35 0.01
N SER A 44 -7.90 8.18 -0.77
CA SER A 44 -7.32 9.29 -1.57
C SER A 44 -8.31 9.85 -2.62
N ASN A 45 -9.32 9.08 -3.04
CA ASN A 45 -10.37 9.54 -3.93
C ASN A 45 -11.22 10.69 -3.35
N LEU A 46 -11.18 10.90 -2.03
CA LEU A 46 -11.79 12.06 -1.39
C LEU A 46 -11.08 13.40 -1.75
N VAL A 47 -9.84 13.30 -2.24
CA VAL A 47 -9.03 14.45 -2.69
C VAL A 47 -8.82 14.40 -4.20
N TYR A 48 -8.50 13.22 -4.72
CA TYR A 48 -8.24 12.94 -6.14
C TYR A 48 -9.36 12.04 -6.68
N PRO A 49 -10.45 12.58 -7.22
CA PRO A 49 -11.65 11.79 -7.58
C PRO A 49 -11.36 10.68 -8.61
N GLY A 50 -10.30 10.82 -9.40
CA GLY A 50 -9.84 9.77 -10.33
C GLY A 50 -9.11 8.61 -9.68
N ALA A 51 -8.72 8.70 -8.40
CA ALA A 51 -7.98 7.65 -7.68
C ALA A 51 -8.87 6.47 -7.27
N GLU A 52 -9.49 5.83 -8.26
CA GLU A 52 -10.43 4.70 -8.10
C GLU A 52 -9.83 3.35 -8.50
N HIS A 53 -8.58 3.34 -8.96
CA HIS A 53 -7.89 2.10 -9.35
C HIS A 53 -7.64 1.17 -8.17
N THR A 54 -7.60 -0.10 -8.47
CA THR A 54 -7.58 -1.17 -7.48
C THR A 54 -6.21 -1.86 -7.43
N ARG A 55 -5.94 -2.56 -6.33
CA ARG A 55 -4.76 -3.42 -6.20
C ARG A 55 -4.73 -4.51 -7.26
N PHE A 56 -5.87 -4.94 -7.77
CA PHE A 56 -5.93 -5.87 -8.88
C PHE A 56 -5.28 -5.30 -10.15
N SER A 57 -5.61 -4.06 -10.54
CA SER A 57 -5.01 -3.43 -11.72
C SER A 57 -3.50 -3.19 -11.52
N HIS A 58 -3.09 -2.83 -10.30
CA HIS A 58 -1.68 -2.73 -9.94
C HIS A 58 -0.95 -4.07 -10.06
N SER A 59 -1.44 -5.14 -9.43
CA SER A 59 -0.81 -6.48 -9.50
C SER A 59 -0.65 -6.98 -10.94
N LEU A 60 -1.63 -6.71 -11.81
CA LEU A 60 -1.53 -7.04 -13.25
C LEU A 60 -0.49 -6.18 -13.96
N GLY A 61 -0.46 -4.88 -13.68
CA GLY A 61 0.51 -3.96 -14.28
C GLY A 61 1.94 -4.28 -13.84
N ALA A 62 2.14 -4.54 -12.54
CA ALA A 62 3.44 -4.97 -12.02
C ALA A 62 3.89 -6.29 -12.65
N MET A 63 2.99 -7.26 -12.80
CA MET A 63 3.30 -8.51 -13.51
C MET A 63 3.68 -8.26 -14.98
N TYR A 64 2.97 -7.37 -15.67
CA TYR A 64 3.30 -7.00 -17.05
C TYR A 64 4.69 -6.35 -17.16
N LEU A 65 4.99 -5.39 -16.29
CA LEU A 65 6.33 -4.78 -16.26
C LEU A 65 7.42 -5.80 -15.92
N MET A 66 7.14 -6.75 -15.01
CA MET A 66 8.06 -7.84 -14.69
C MET A 66 8.36 -8.70 -15.93
N THR A 67 7.35 -9.03 -16.74
CA THR A 67 7.56 -9.72 -18.02
C THR A 67 8.56 -8.96 -18.89
N LYS A 68 8.38 -7.64 -19.03
CA LYS A 68 9.28 -6.79 -19.83
C LYS A 68 10.70 -6.73 -19.26
N ALA A 69 10.83 -6.64 -17.94
CA ALA A 69 12.14 -6.59 -17.28
C ALA A 69 12.91 -7.92 -17.46
N LEU A 70 12.25 -9.05 -17.23
CA LEU A 70 12.85 -10.37 -17.40
C LEU A 70 13.23 -10.66 -18.87
N ASP A 71 12.36 -10.30 -19.82
CA ASP A 71 12.66 -10.41 -21.26
C ASP A 71 13.88 -9.55 -21.63
N GLY A 72 13.95 -8.32 -21.16
CA GLY A 72 15.09 -7.43 -21.37
C GLY A 72 16.39 -7.98 -20.81
N LEU A 73 16.37 -8.57 -19.61
CA LEU A 73 17.54 -9.21 -19.00
C LEU A 73 17.96 -10.46 -19.80
N ARG A 74 17.01 -11.32 -20.22
CA ARG A 74 17.32 -12.47 -21.09
C ARG A 74 17.95 -12.05 -22.43
N GLN A 75 17.43 -10.98 -23.05
CA GLN A 75 18.00 -10.44 -24.30
C GLN A 75 19.43 -9.92 -24.12
N LYS A 76 19.80 -9.48 -22.91
CA LYS A 76 21.18 -9.12 -22.56
C LYS A 76 22.07 -10.32 -22.24
N GLY A 77 21.53 -11.55 -22.31
CA GLY A 77 22.28 -12.79 -22.09
C GLY A 77 22.33 -13.28 -20.65
N TYR A 78 21.54 -12.69 -19.74
CA TYR A 78 21.46 -13.21 -18.38
C TYR A 78 20.64 -14.50 -18.34
N ASP A 79 21.20 -15.50 -17.63
CA ASP A 79 20.56 -16.81 -17.48
C ASP A 79 19.37 -16.69 -16.53
N ILE A 80 18.15 -16.80 -17.08
CA ILE A 80 16.89 -16.88 -16.35
C ILE A 80 16.10 -18.04 -16.94
N THR A 81 16.01 -19.14 -16.22
CA THR A 81 15.30 -20.33 -16.67
C THR A 81 13.79 -20.06 -16.77
N GLU A 82 13.04 -20.87 -17.52
CA GLU A 82 11.56 -20.75 -17.59
C GLU A 82 10.92 -20.86 -16.21
N LYS A 83 11.45 -21.72 -15.36
CA LYS A 83 10.97 -21.92 -13.98
C LYS A 83 11.18 -20.66 -13.12
N GLU A 84 12.36 -20.04 -13.19
CA GLU A 84 12.67 -18.79 -12.48
C GLU A 84 11.81 -17.63 -13.01
N TYR A 85 11.61 -17.58 -14.33
CA TYR A 85 10.77 -16.57 -14.96
C TYR A 85 9.32 -16.67 -14.46
N GLU A 86 8.72 -17.87 -14.54
CA GLU A 86 7.36 -18.11 -14.09
C GLU A 86 7.20 -17.83 -12.58
N ALA A 87 8.16 -18.28 -11.75
CA ALA A 87 8.15 -18.08 -10.31
C ALA A 87 8.20 -16.58 -9.93
N THR A 88 9.04 -15.79 -10.64
CA THR A 88 9.14 -14.35 -10.40
C THR A 88 7.85 -13.62 -10.79
N LEU A 89 7.19 -14.03 -11.89
CA LEU A 89 5.88 -13.49 -12.26
C LEU A 89 4.79 -13.82 -11.23
N LYS A 90 4.79 -15.04 -10.67
CA LYS A 90 3.87 -15.42 -9.59
C LYS A 90 4.14 -14.61 -8.32
N ALA A 91 5.40 -14.41 -7.96
CA ALA A 91 5.79 -13.63 -6.78
C ALA A 91 5.28 -12.19 -6.86
N ILE A 92 5.53 -11.48 -7.97
CA ILE A 92 5.05 -10.11 -8.14
C ILE A 92 3.52 -10.02 -8.31
N LEU A 93 2.86 -11.00 -8.92
CA LEU A 93 1.40 -11.03 -9.03
C LEU A 93 0.72 -11.15 -7.66
N LEU A 94 1.33 -11.90 -6.74
CA LEU A 94 0.75 -12.23 -5.44
C LEU A 94 1.24 -11.34 -4.29
N HIS A 95 2.24 -10.47 -4.51
CA HIS A 95 2.91 -9.70 -3.44
C HIS A 95 1.93 -8.89 -2.58
N ASP A 96 0.88 -8.36 -3.17
CA ASP A 96 -0.12 -7.48 -2.55
C ASP A 96 -1.40 -8.19 -2.07
N THR A 97 -1.49 -9.52 -2.20
CA THR A 97 -2.72 -10.27 -1.85
C THR A 97 -3.08 -10.19 -0.37
N GLY A 98 -2.12 -9.91 0.50
CA GLY A 98 -2.29 -9.75 1.95
C GLY A 98 -2.79 -8.39 2.41
N HIS A 99 -2.98 -7.42 1.52
CA HIS A 99 -3.46 -6.10 1.92
C HIS A 99 -4.86 -6.10 2.53
N SER A 100 -5.01 -5.29 3.58
CA SER A 100 -6.27 -5.03 4.25
C SER A 100 -7.22 -4.19 3.39
N PRO A 101 -8.53 -4.21 3.64
CA PRO A 101 -9.42 -3.16 3.16
C PRO A 101 -8.83 -1.78 3.45
N PHE A 102 -8.97 -0.82 2.50
CA PHE A 102 -8.33 0.50 2.56
C PHE A 102 -6.81 0.46 2.71
N SER A 103 -6.18 -0.64 2.27
CA SER A 103 -4.73 -0.77 2.17
C SER A 103 -4.03 -0.49 3.49
N HIS A 104 -3.00 0.34 3.52
CA HIS A 104 -2.22 0.65 4.72
C HIS A 104 -3.01 1.35 5.83
N CYS A 105 -4.19 1.95 5.53
CA CYS A 105 -5.00 2.59 6.55
C CYS A 105 -5.40 1.61 7.67
N LEU A 106 -5.77 0.38 7.33
CA LEU A 106 -6.27 -0.63 8.27
C LEU A 106 -5.32 -1.83 8.47
N GLU A 107 -4.07 -1.74 8.04
CA GLU A 107 -3.12 -2.87 8.02
C GLU A 107 -3.02 -3.58 9.38
N HIS A 108 -2.84 -2.85 10.48
CA HIS A 108 -2.69 -3.46 11.81
C HIS A 108 -3.99 -3.60 12.61
N LEU A 109 -5.14 -3.39 11.97
CA LEU A 109 -6.43 -3.60 12.62
C LEU A 109 -6.77 -5.09 12.75
N PHE A 110 -6.45 -5.86 11.72
CA PHE A 110 -6.86 -7.26 11.57
C PHE A 110 -5.78 -8.23 12.06
N PHE A 111 -4.51 -7.97 11.73
CA PHE A 111 -3.36 -8.80 12.10
C PHE A 111 -2.24 -7.98 12.71
N SER A 112 -1.43 -8.63 13.58
CA SER A 112 -0.24 -8.05 14.22
C SER A 112 0.98 -7.97 13.30
N CYS A 113 0.92 -8.53 12.11
CA CYS A 113 1.99 -8.59 11.12
C CYS A 113 1.74 -7.68 9.92
N HIS A 114 2.72 -7.55 9.03
CA HIS A 114 2.61 -6.79 7.80
C HIS A 114 1.88 -7.57 6.70
N HIS A 115 1.38 -6.86 5.68
CA HIS A 115 0.66 -7.46 4.56
C HIS A 115 1.50 -8.45 3.77
N GLU A 116 2.83 -8.29 3.73
CA GLU A 116 3.75 -9.24 3.09
C GLU A 116 3.70 -10.62 3.77
N ASP A 117 3.61 -10.67 5.11
CA ASP A 117 3.46 -11.92 5.85
C ASP A 117 2.15 -12.64 5.49
N ILE A 118 1.07 -11.88 5.35
CA ILE A 118 -0.23 -12.41 4.92
C ILE A 118 -0.16 -12.87 3.46
N SER A 119 0.48 -12.11 2.56
CA SER A 119 0.70 -12.50 1.16
C SER A 119 1.42 -13.85 1.07
N LYS A 120 2.45 -14.05 1.86
CA LYS A 120 3.18 -15.31 1.98
C LYS A 120 2.29 -16.47 2.47
N LEU A 121 1.44 -16.23 3.47
CA LEU A 121 0.47 -17.25 3.92
C LEU A 121 -0.50 -17.62 2.80
N ILE A 122 -0.95 -16.64 2.02
CA ILE A 122 -1.81 -16.87 0.85
C ILE A 122 -1.06 -17.66 -0.23
N MET A 123 0.21 -17.34 -0.53
CA MET A 123 1.03 -18.11 -1.46
C MET A 123 1.14 -19.58 -1.04
N LYS A 124 1.36 -19.86 0.25
CA LYS A 124 1.36 -21.21 0.80
C LYS A 124 0.00 -21.90 0.65
N LYS A 125 -1.08 -21.19 0.91
CA LYS A 125 -2.45 -21.70 0.79
C LYS A 125 -2.84 -22.00 -0.67
N LEU A 126 -2.27 -21.27 -1.61
CA LEU A 126 -2.37 -21.50 -3.06
C LEU A 126 -1.45 -22.62 -3.56
N ASN A 127 -0.67 -23.26 -2.66
CA ASN A 127 0.33 -24.28 -2.99
C ASN A 127 1.31 -23.80 -4.08
N CYS A 128 1.75 -22.52 -3.99
CA CYS A 128 2.78 -22.01 -4.88
C CYS A 128 4.07 -22.82 -4.71
N GLU A 129 4.84 -22.93 -5.78
CA GLU A 129 6.13 -23.61 -5.81
C GLU A 129 7.10 -22.92 -4.82
N LYS A 130 8.05 -23.69 -4.30
CA LYS A 130 9.04 -23.23 -3.31
C LYS A 130 9.79 -21.99 -3.80
N GLU A 131 10.16 -21.99 -5.07
CA GLU A 131 10.89 -20.88 -5.71
C GLU A 131 10.12 -19.55 -5.67
N VAL A 132 8.79 -19.57 -5.78
CA VAL A 132 7.96 -18.36 -5.65
C VAL A 132 8.12 -17.73 -4.28
N ILE A 133 8.08 -18.57 -3.23
CA ILE A 133 8.21 -18.14 -1.84
C ILE A 133 9.66 -17.68 -1.57
N GLU A 134 10.65 -18.43 -2.03
CA GLU A 134 12.06 -18.08 -1.86
C GLU A 134 12.45 -16.77 -2.55
N ILE A 135 11.91 -16.51 -3.76
CA ILE A 135 12.11 -15.23 -4.46
C ILE A 135 11.42 -14.11 -3.67
N PHE A 136 10.19 -14.32 -3.21
CA PHE A 136 9.46 -13.33 -2.43
C PHE A 136 10.17 -12.99 -1.10
N GLU A 137 10.75 -13.97 -0.40
CA GLU A 137 11.42 -13.83 0.90
C GLU A 137 12.90 -13.43 0.85
N ASN A 138 13.46 -13.16 -0.35
CA ASN A 138 14.92 -12.92 -0.54
C ASN A 138 15.80 -14.08 -0.08
N SER A 139 15.34 -15.31 -0.24
CA SER A 139 16.10 -16.52 0.11
C SER A 139 16.53 -17.36 -1.10
N TYR A 140 16.14 -16.93 -2.31
CA TYR A 140 16.54 -17.58 -3.57
C TYR A 140 17.96 -17.17 -3.97
N LYS A 141 18.71 -18.12 -4.56
CA LYS A 141 20.14 -17.95 -4.91
C LYS A 141 20.44 -16.75 -5.81
N LYS A 142 19.56 -16.42 -6.78
CA LYS A 142 19.66 -15.25 -7.67
C LYS A 142 18.92 -14.07 -7.06
N ARG A 143 19.63 -13.28 -6.26
CA ARG A 143 19.06 -12.15 -5.49
C ARG A 143 18.37 -11.12 -6.36
N PHE A 144 18.88 -10.85 -7.58
CA PHE A 144 18.26 -9.88 -8.47
C PHE A 144 16.78 -10.19 -8.78
N LEU A 145 16.35 -11.46 -8.73
CA LEU A 145 14.95 -11.82 -8.92
C LEU A 145 14.07 -11.27 -7.78
N HIS A 146 14.54 -11.35 -6.54
CA HIS A 146 13.87 -10.70 -5.42
C HIS A 146 13.92 -9.18 -5.55
N GLN A 147 15.07 -8.62 -5.91
CA GLN A 147 15.25 -7.17 -6.05
C GLN A 147 14.34 -6.57 -7.13
N LEU A 148 13.97 -7.33 -8.15
CA LEU A 148 12.93 -6.94 -9.10
C LEU A 148 11.53 -6.92 -8.47
N VAL A 149 11.25 -7.75 -7.45
CA VAL A 149 9.95 -7.80 -6.74
C VAL A 149 9.89 -6.75 -5.64
N SER A 150 10.94 -6.64 -4.82
CA SER A 150 10.99 -5.74 -3.65
C SER A 150 12.41 -5.25 -3.40
N SER A 151 12.67 -3.97 -3.66
CA SER A 151 13.92 -3.28 -3.36
C SER A 151 13.70 -1.76 -3.35
N GLN A 152 14.73 -0.94 -3.40
CA GLN A 152 14.59 0.51 -3.54
C GLN A 152 14.18 0.95 -4.95
N LEU A 153 14.46 0.11 -5.95
CA LEU A 153 14.09 0.29 -7.35
C LEU A 153 13.60 -1.04 -7.89
N ASP A 154 12.34 -1.33 -7.76
CA ASP A 154 11.67 -2.55 -8.14
C ASP A 154 10.49 -2.31 -9.09
N ILE A 155 9.95 -3.40 -9.60
CA ILE A 155 8.82 -3.38 -10.54
C ILE A 155 7.52 -2.93 -9.87
N ASP A 156 7.33 -3.25 -8.58
CA ASP A 156 6.21 -2.76 -7.77
C ASP A 156 6.16 -1.23 -7.80
N ARG A 157 7.28 -0.57 -7.42
CA ARG A 157 7.39 0.89 -7.41
C ARG A 157 7.24 1.52 -8.79
N LEU A 158 7.76 0.89 -9.83
CA LEU A 158 7.63 1.38 -11.19
C LEU A 158 6.17 1.38 -11.67
N ASP A 159 5.38 0.34 -11.32
CA ASP A 159 3.95 0.32 -11.66
C ASP A 159 3.18 1.33 -10.81
N TYR A 160 3.28 1.26 -9.47
CA TYR A 160 2.41 2.11 -8.67
C TYR A 160 2.69 3.61 -8.86
N LEU A 161 3.94 4.05 -9.00
CA LEU A 161 4.22 5.46 -9.28
C LEU A 161 3.59 5.92 -10.61
N THR A 162 3.73 5.12 -11.64
CA THR A 162 3.12 5.40 -12.95
C THR A 162 1.59 5.40 -12.87
N ARG A 163 1.03 4.40 -12.21
CA ARG A 163 -0.42 4.20 -12.07
C ARG A 163 -1.06 5.26 -11.19
N ASP A 164 -0.48 5.53 -10.04
CA ASP A 164 -0.98 6.54 -9.11
C ASP A 164 -0.92 7.94 -9.71
N SER A 165 0.18 8.26 -10.42
CA SER A 165 0.28 9.52 -11.17
C SER A 165 -0.84 9.65 -12.20
N PHE A 166 -1.10 8.62 -12.99
CA PHE A 166 -2.15 8.61 -13.99
C PHE A 166 -3.54 8.83 -13.38
N PHE A 167 -3.91 8.06 -12.36
CA PHE A 167 -5.25 8.10 -11.78
C PHE A 167 -5.49 9.29 -10.84
N THR A 168 -4.45 9.83 -10.22
CA THR A 168 -4.57 11.06 -9.41
C THR A 168 -4.48 12.32 -10.25
N GLY A 169 -3.88 12.26 -11.44
CA GLY A 169 -3.57 13.43 -12.27
C GLY A 169 -2.35 14.22 -11.77
N VAL A 170 -1.56 13.66 -10.85
CA VAL A 170 -0.35 14.32 -10.29
C VAL A 170 0.85 14.00 -11.17
N SER A 171 1.25 14.97 -12.00
CA SER A 171 2.29 14.81 -13.03
C SER A 171 3.70 14.62 -12.48
N GLU A 172 3.95 14.98 -11.23
CA GLU A 172 5.23 14.78 -10.54
C GLU A 172 5.63 13.30 -10.40
N GLY A 173 4.65 12.40 -10.43
CA GLY A 173 4.87 10.95 -10.42
C GLY A 173 5.23 10.34 -11.77
N VAL A 174 5.22 11.11 -12.85
CA VAL A 174 5.55 10.60 -14.21
C VAL A 174 7.04 10.28 -14.30
N ILE A 175 7.35 8.99 -14.47
CA ILE A 175 8.71 8.46 -14.60
C ILE A 175 8.89 7.75 -15.94
N GLY A 176 10.13 7.61 -16.38
CA GLY A 176 10.48 6.89 -17.61
C GLY A 176 10.63 5.38 -17.39
N THR A 177 9.55 4.70 -17.00
CA THR A 177 9.55 3.29 -16.59
C THR A 177 10.23 2.36 -17.59
N GLU A 178 9.89 2.47 -18.89
CA GLU A 178 10.50 1.64 -19.94
C GLU A 178 12.01 1.91 -20.05
N ARG A 179 12.43 3.18 -19.98
CA ARG A 179 13.85 3.52 -20.02
C ARG A 179 14.60 2.97 -18.80
N ILE A 180 14.02 3.04 -17.62
CA ILE A 180 14.62 2.49 -16.38
C ILE A 180 14.83 0.98 -16.54
N MET A 181 13.81 0.24 -16.97
CA MET A 181 13.91 -1.20 -17.16
C MET A 181 14.95 -1.59 -18.22
N ASN A 182 15.07 -0.79 -19.28
CA ASN A 182 16.11 -1.00 -20.31
C ASN A 182 17.53 -0.80 -19.76
N MET A 183 17.70 -0.07 -18.65
CA MET A 183 18.99 0.11 -17.97
C MET A 183 19.28 -0.95 -16.91
N PHE A 184 18.33 -1.85 -16.60
CA PHE A 184 18.60 -2.98 -15.69
C PHE A 184 19.68 -3.90 -16.24
N SER A 185 20.59 -4.30 -15.37
CA SER A 185 21.65 -5.28 -15.61
C SER A 185 21.85 -6.11 -14.34
N VAL A 186 22.61 -7.19 -14.43
CA VAL A 186 22.93 -8.06 -13.27
C VAL A 186 24.45 -8.17 -13.16
N TYR A 187 24.96 -7.98 -11.95
CA TYR A 187 26.35 -8.19 -11.62
C TYR A 187 26.46 -8.94 -10.28
N ASN A 188 27.17 -10.09 -10.28
CA ASN A 188 27.29 -10.95 -9.10
C ASN A 188 25.95 -11.31 -8.45
N ASP A 189 24.96 -11.70 -9.26
CA ASP A 189 23.59 -12.01 -8.83
C ASP A 189 22.80 -10.85 -8.18
N GLU A 190 23.30 -9.62 -8.27
CA GLU A 190 22.64 -8.40 -7.81
C GLU A 190 22.12 -7.56 -8.98
N LEU A 191 20.97 -6.91 -8.80
CA LEU A 191 20.43 -5.94 -9.77
C LEU A 191 21.27 -4.66 -9.74
N VAL A 192 21.74 -4.25 -10.89
CA VAL A 192 22.50 -3.01 -11.08
C VAL A 192 21.92 -2.20 -12.24
N ILE A 193 22.26 -0.92 -12.30
CA ILE A 193 21.82 0.00 -13.35
C ILE A 193 23.00 0.41 -14.21
N ASP A 194 22.87 0.29 -15.54
CA ASP A 194 23.85 0.85 -16.49
C ASP A 194 24.04 2.36 -16.24
N GLU A 195 25.29 2.85 -16.31
CA GLU A 195 25.65 4.26 -16.08
C GLU A 195 24.78 5.27 -16.86
N LYS A 196 24.26 4.87 -18.05
CA LYS A 196 23.36 5.70 -18.85
C LYS A 196 21.99 5.91 -18.21
N GLY A 197 21.68 5.15 -17.18
CA GLY A 197 20.43 5.22 -16.42
C GLY A 197 20.41 6.28 -15.31
N ILE A 198 21.55 6.86 -14.91
CA ILE A 198 21.69 7.71 -13.72
C ILE A 198 20.58 8.77 -13.65
N TYR A 199 20.39 9.60 -14.67
CA TYR A 199 19.37 10.66 -14.67
C TYR A 199 17.92 10.14 -14.59
N SER A 200 17.66 8.91 -15.06
CA SER A 200 16.34 8.29 -14.92
C SER A 200 16.08 7.83 -13.49
N ILE A 201 17.13 7.38 -12.80
CA ILE A 201 17.07 6.99 -11.38
C ILE A 201 16.93 8.21 -10.48
N GLU A 202 17.65 9.29 -10.77
CA GLU A 202 17.46 10.58 -10.07
C GLU A 202 16.01 11.04 -10.16
N LYS A 203 15.45 11.07 -11.37
CA LYS A 203 14.07 11.45 -11.58
C LYS A 203 13.11 10.51 -10.81
N PHE A 204 13.35 9.21 -10.81
CA PHE A 204 12.55 8.23 -10.07
C PHE A 204 12.54 8.53 -8.56
N ILE A 205 13.70 8.75 -7.94
CA ILE A 205 13.83 9.04 -6.51
C ILE A 205 13.11 10.36 -6.15
N ILE A 206 13.29 11.40 -6.97
CA ILE A 206 12.63 12.69 -6.78
C ILE A 206 11.11 12.55 -6.94
N SER A 207 10.64 11.90 -7.99
CA SER A 207 9.21 11.67 -8.25
C SER A 207 8.55 10.91 -7.11
N ARG A 208 9.17 9.85 -6.61
CA ARG A 208 8.70 9.09 -5.45
C ARG A 208 8.54 10.01 -4.23
N ARG A 209 9.54 10.85 -3.92
CA ARG A 209 9.47 11.79 -2.79
C ARG A 209 8.33 12.80 -2.94
N LEU A 210 8.09 13.32 -4.15
CA LEU A 210 7.02 14.26 -4.42
C LEU A 210 5.65 13.60 -4.27
N MET A 211 5.46 12.40 -4.83
CA MET A 211 4.21 11.64 -4.68
C MET A 211 3.88 11.34 -3.22
N TYR A 212 4.88 11.05 -2.38
CA TYR A 212 4.66 10.87 -0.94
C TYR A 212 4.00 12.08 -0.29
N TRP A 213 4.48 13.29 -0.58
CA TRP A 213 3.92 14.49 0.03
C TRP A 213 2.62 14.96 -0.60
N GLN A 214 2.50 14.82 -1.90
CA GLN A 214 1.32 15.32 -2.61
C GLN A 214 0.14 14.36 -2.51
N VAL A 215 0.39 13.04 -2.58
CA VAL A 215 -0.66 12.02 -2.64
C VAL A 215 -0.76 11.24 -1.35
N TYR A 216 0.27 10.45 -1.01
CA TYR A 216 0.15 9.44 0.07
C TYR A 216 0.04 10.06 1.46
N MET A 217 0.68 11.21 1.69
CA MET A 217 0.63 11.97 2.95
C MET A 217 -0.11 13.28 2.83
N HIS A 218 -1.03 13.38 1.86
CA HIS A 218 -1.90 14.55 1.78
C HIS A 218 -2.74 14.68 3.05
N LYS A 219 -2.69 15.86 3.70
CA LYS A 219 -3.30 16.08 5.04
C LYS A 219 -4.78 15.67 5.13
N THR A 220 -5.56 15.89 4.06
CA THR A 220 -6.98 15.52 4.03
C THR A 220 -7.16 14.00 3.89
N VAL A 221 -6.27 13.30 3.18
CA VAL A 221 -6.28 11.83 3.08
C VAL A 221 -5.97 11.23 4.45
N VAL A 222 -4.86 11.68 5.07
CA VAL A 222 -4.50 11.23 6.42
C VAL A 222 -5.59 11.54 7.44
N GLY A 223 -6.29 12.69 7.33
CA GLY A 223 -7.44 13.01 8.16
C GLY A 223 -8.62 12.05 7.97
N ALA A 224 -8.90 11.67 6.72
CA ALA A 224 -9.94 10.66 6.42
C ALA A 224 -9.58 9.29 6.99
N ASP A 225 -8.30 8.88 6.91
CA ASP A 225 -7.81 7.65 7.51
C ASP A 225 -7.93 7.68 9.04
N CYS A 226 -7.62 8.81 9.69
CA CYS A 226 -7.83 8.99 11.12
C CYS A 226 -9.31 8.86 11.49
N LEU A 227 -10.20 9.48 10.72
CA LEU A 227 -11.65 9.38 10.95
C LEU A 227 -12.14 7.94 10.80
N LEU A 228 -11.72 7.22 9.74
CA LEU A 228 -12.07 5.81 9.55
C LEU A 228 -11.60 4.94 10.72
N LYS A 229 -10.35 5.14 11.18
CA LYS A 229 -9.81 4.45 12.36
C LYS A 229 -10.63 4.74 13.63
N SER A 230 -11.06 6.00 13.84
CA SER A 230 -11.92 6.39 14.98
C SER A 230 -13.29 5.70 14.92
N ILE A 231 -13.90 5.59 13.74
CA ILE A 231 -15.16 4.85 13.54
C ILE A 231 -14.99 3.39 13.95
N LEU A 232 -13.96 2.71 13.43
CA LEU A 232 -13.72 1.30 13.70
C LEU A 232 -13.32 1.08 15.17
N GLN A 233 -12.57 2.00 15.78
CA GLN A 233 -12.28 1.95 17.21
C GLN A 233 -13.54 2.05 18.07
N ARG A 234 -14.47 2.97 17.71
CA ARG A 234 -15.75 3.08 18.42
C ARG A 234 -16.59 1.83 18.25
N ALA A 235 -16.67 1.30 17.04
CA ALA A 235 -17.39 0.06 16.76
C ALA A 235 -16.81 -1.13 17.54
N LYS A 236 -15.48 -1.25 17.60
CA LYS A 236 -14.78 -2.26 18.42
C LYS A 236 -15.11 -2.12 19.91
N ASP A 237 -15.04 -0.92 20.47
CA ASP A 237 -15.36 -0.70 21.87
C ASP A 237 -16.83 -1.07 22.18
N LEU A 238 -17.75 -0.81 21.26
CA LEU A 238 -19.15 -1.23 21.38
C LEU A 238 -19.33 -2.75 21.25
N ALA A 239 -18.60 -3.40 20.36
CA ALA A 239 -18.65 -4.85 20.16
C ALA A 239 -18.20 -5.60 21.43
N ILE A 240 -17.08 -5.17 22.06
CA ILE A 240 -16.55 -5.77 23.28
C ILE A 240 -17.55 -5.73 24.45
N ILE A 241 -18.38 -4.71 24.53
CA ILE A 241 -19.42 -4.57 25.57
C ILE A 241 -20.81 -5.01 25.12
N ASN A 242 -20.91 -5.74 24.00
CA ASN A 242 -22.14 -6.23 23.38
C ASN A 242 -23.19 -5.12 23.11
N LYS A 243 -22.76 -3.94 22.71
CA LYS A 243 -23.61 -2.79 22.36
C LYS A 243 -23.59 -2.37 20.88
N LEU A 244 -22.88 -3.11 20.01
CA LEU A 244 -22.81 -2.78 18.59
C LEU A 244 -24.12 -3.08 17.84
N ASP A 245 -25.03 -3.84 18.44
CA ASP A 245 -26.39 -4.13 17.92
C ASP A 245 -26.42 -4.54 16.43
N ILE A 246 -25.65 -5.57 16.07
CA ILE A 246 -25.62 -6.11 14.70
C ILE A 246 -26.96 -6.65 14.20
N LYS A 247 -27.94 -6.86 15.08
CA LYS A 247 -29.28 -7.30 14.71
C LYS A 247 -30.07 -6.19 14.01
N ASN A 248 -29.99 -4.96 14.55
CA ASN A 248 -30.69 -3.79 13.97
C ASN A 248 -29.79 -3.04 12.98
N TYR A 249 -28.46 -3.16 13.12
CA TYR A 249 -27.46 -2.54 12.26
C TYR A 249 -26.51 -3.59 11.66
N PRO A 250 -27.00 -4.37 10.67
CA PRO A 250 -26.27 -5.53 10.15
C PRO A 250 -25.01 -5.12 9.38
N ILE A 251 -23.92 -5.80 9.70
CA ILE A 251 -22.63 -5.70 9.02
C ILE A 251 -22.11 -7.08 8.65
N SER A 252 -21.06 -7.15 7.87
CA SER A 252 -20.36 -8.40 7.56
C SER A 252 -19.97 -9.15 8.85
N LEU A 253 -20.33 -10.43 8.96
CA LEU A 253 -19.94 -11.27 10.10
C LEU A 253 -18.42 -11.45 10.18
N ASN A 254 -17.71 -11.37 9.05
CA ASN A 254 -16.27 -11.43 9.03
C ASN A 254 -15.66 -10.15 9.64
N LEU A 255 -16.23 -8.98 9.36
CA LEU A 255 -15.82 -7.74 10.01
C LEU A 255 -16.15 -7.76 11.51
N PHE A 256 -17.34 -8.22 11.87
CA PHE A 256 -17.76 -8.33 13.28
C PHE A 256 -16.81 -9.22 14.10
N TYR A 257 -16.36 -10.34 13.51
CA TYR A 257 -15.37 -11.20 14.16
C TYR A 257 -14.12 -10.45 14.63
N PHE A 258 -13.55 -9.59 13.78
CA PHE A 258 -12.36 -8.81 14.15
C PHE A 258 -12.67 -7.67 15.13
N LEU A 259 -13.86 -7.09 15.08
CA LEU A 259 -14.26 -6.08 16.05
C LEU A 259 -14.44 -6.69 17.45
N GLU A 260 -14.95 -7.90 17.55
CA GLU A 260 -15.17 -8.62 18.81
C GLU A 260 -13.86 -9.20 19.37
N ASN A 261 -13.06 -9.88 18.53
CA ASN A 261 -11.88 -10.62 18.96
C ASN A 261 -10.57 -9.80 18.87
N GLY A 262 -10.62 -8.61 18.28
CA GLY A 262 -9.46 -7.75 18.11
C GLY A 262 -8.46 -8.22 17.07
N THR A 263 -7.26 -7.67 17.13
CA THR A 263 -6.15 -7.98 16.23
C THR A 263 -5.67 -9.42 16.44
N GLN A 264 -5.47 -10.16 15.36
CA GLN A 264 -5.14 -11.58 15.39
C GLN A 264 -3.67 -11.84 15.05
N GLU A 265 -3.16 -12.98 15.50
CA GLU A 265 -1.84 -13.45 15.11
C GLU A 265 -1.91 -14.14 13.74
N PRO A 266 -0.84 -14.06 12.91
CA PRO A 266 -0.85 -14.54 11.53
C PRO A 266 -1.04 -16.07 11.40
N ASN A 267 -0.78 -16.85 12.45
CA ASN A 267 -0.99 -18.29 12.49
C ASN A 267 -2.45 -18.72 12.77
N ASN A 268 -3.34 -17.78 13.03
CA ASN A 268 -4.77 -18.08 13.19
C ASN A 268 -5.43 -18.30 11.83
N ILE A 269 -5.62 -19.58 11.46
CA ILE A 269 -6.19 -20.00 10.18
C ILE A 269 -7.63 -19.51 10.02
N GLU A 270 -8.45 -19.57 11.08
CA GLU A 270 -9.83 -19.09 11.04
C GLU A 270 -9.88 -17.59 10.76
N ALA A 271 -9.02 -16.81 11.40
CA ALA A 271 -8.92 -15.38 11.14
C ALA A 271 -8.48 -15.09 9.70
N LEU A 272 -7.52 -15.85 9.17
CA LEU A 272 -7.08 -15.71 7.77
C LEU A 272 -8.25 -16.00 6.81
N ASP A 273 -9.05 -17.05 7.05
CA ASP A 273 -10.19 -17.39 6.21
C ASP A 273 -11.29 -16.31 6.23
N LYS A 274 -11.49 -15.65 7.36
CA LYS A 274 -12.40 -14.50 7.46
C LYS A 274 -11.84 -13.25 6.79
N PHE A 275 -10.53 -13.00 6.96
CA PHE A 275 -9.84 -11.84 6.40
C PHE A 275 -9.87 -11.81 4.88
N ILE A 276 -9.63 -12.94 4.23
CA ILE A 276 -9.65 -13.03 2.76
C ILE A 276 -11.04 -12.81 2.13
N LEU A 277 -12.09 -12.80 2.95
CA LEU A 277 -13.43 -12.46 2.53
C LEU A 277 -13.77 -10.97 2.73
N LEU A 278 -12.89 -10.21 3.38
CA LEU A 278 -13.07 -8.77 3.62
C LEU A 278 -12.45 -7.92 2.51
N ASP A 279 -13.19 -6.89 2.11
CA ASP A 279 -12.73 -5.85 1.20
C ASP A 279 -13.30 -4.47 1.58
N ASP A 280 -13.03 -3.44 0.77
CA ASP A 280 -13.50 -2.07 1.03
C ASP A 280 -15.03 -1.97 1.14
N THR A 281 -15.76 -2.86 0.45
CA THR A 281 -17.22 -2.87 0.46
C THR A 281 -17.79 -3.22 1.83
N ASP A 282 -17.15 -4.16 2.57
CA ASP A 282 -17.57 -4.51 3.93
C ASP A 282 -17.48 -3.30 4.85
N ILE A 283 -16.38 -2.55 4.76
CA ILE A 283 -16.14 -1.37 5.58
C ILE A 283 -17.11 -0.25 5.21
N TRP A 284 -17.30 0.04 3.90
CA TRP A 284 -18.26 1.05 3.46
C TRP A 284 -19.71 0.68 3.84
N ASN A 285 -20.09 -0.59 3.73
CA ASN A 285 -21.40 -1.06 4.19
C ASN A 285 -21.57 -0.81 5.69
N ALA A 286 -20.56 -1.14 6.49
CA ALA A 286 -20.57 -0.89 7.93
C ALA A 286 -20.69 0.61 8.25
N VAL A 287 -19.90 1.47 7.62
CA VAL A 287 -19.95 2.93 7.81
C VAL A 287 -21.35 3.48 7.47
N LYS A 288 -21.92 3.07 6.33
CA LYS A 288 -23.29 3.47 5.93
C LYS A 288 -24.34 3.02 6.95
N THR A 289 -24.25 1.78 7.42
CA THR A 289 -25.16 1.23 8.42
C THR A 289 -25.04 1.97 9.75
N TRP A 290 -23.79 2.21 10.19
CA TRP A 290 -23.52 2.91 11.45
C TRP A 290 -23.86 4.39 11.44
N SER A 291 -24.00 5.02 10.29
CA SER A 291 -24.49 6.41 10.22
C SER A 291 -25.90 6.58 10.80
N LEU A 292 -26.65 5.48 10.91
CA LEU A 292 -27.99 5.42 11.50
C LEU A 292 -28.00 4.77 12.89
N HIS A 293 -26.84 4.43 13.45
CA HIS A 293 -26.72 3.70 14.70
C HIS A 293 -27.22 4.55 15.90
N SER A 294 -27.81 3.90 16.90
CA SER A 294 -28.32 4.55 18.11
C SER A 294 -27.22 5.18 18.97
N ASP A 295 -25.99 4.68 18.90
CA ASP A 295 -24.83 5.32 19.54
C ASP A 295 -24.47 6.60 18.80
N LYS A 296 -24.63 7.75 19.49
CA LYS A 296 -24.43 9.08 18.93
C LYS A 296 -22.99 9.34 18.44
N ILE A 297 -21.99 8.74 19.07
CA ILE A 297 -20.59 8.92 18.67
C ILE A 297 -20.36 8.18 17.36
N LEU A 298 -20.73 6.89 17.30
CA LEU A 298 -20.56 6.07 16.11
C LEU A 298 -21.28 6.64 14.90
N SER A 299 -22.55 7.04 15.09
CA SER A 299 -23.35 7.62 13.99
C SER A 299 -22.82 8.96 13.53
N TYR A 300 -22.35 9.82 14.42
CA TYR A 300 -21.76 11.11 14.06
C TYR A 300 -20.47 10.93 13.22
N LEU A 301 -19.55 10.07 13.67
CA LEU A 301 -18.29 9.82 13.00
C LEU A 301 -18.53 9.18 11.61
N ALA A 302 -19.43 8.19 11.54
CA ALA A 302 -19.79 7.52 10.29
C ALA A 302 -20.41 8.48 9.27
N LEU A 303 -21.36 9.32 9.73
CA LEU A 303 -21.99 10.34 8.90
C LEU A 303 -20.97 11.39 8.41
N SER A 304 -20.01 11.76 9.29
CA SER A 304 -18.93 12.69 8.93
C SER A 304 -18.09 12.16 7.77
N LEU A 305 -17.71 10.87 7.80
CA LEU A 305 -16.95 10.27 6.69
C LEU A 305 -17.77 10.22 5.40
N MET A 306 -19.03 9.79 5.48
CA MET A 306 -19.93 9.74 4.32
C MET A 306 -20.11 11.10 3.65
N ASN A 307 -20.18 12.16 4.43
CA ASN A 307 -20.37 13.53 3.94
C ASN A 307 -19.05 14.26 3.66
N ARG A 308 -17.92 13.53 3.69
CA ARG A 308 -16.57 14.09 3.50
C ARG A 308 -16.23 15.21 4.51
N SER A 309 -16.85 15.21 5.69
CA SER A 309 -16.54 16.11 6.81
C SER A 309 -15.37 15.51 7.62
N VAL A 310 -14.21 15.41 6.98
CA VAL A 310 -13.04 14.68 7.51
C VAL A 310 -12.27 15.43 8.61
N GLY A 311 -12.79 16.57 9.06
CA GLY A 311 -12.16 17.34 10.14
C GLY A 311 -11.00 18.21 9.67
N LYS A 312 -10.20 18.68 10.61
CA LYS A 312 -9.08 19.59 10.35
C LYS A 312 -7.78 19.01 10.88
N MET A 313 -6.74 19.07 10.06
CA MET A 313 -5.41 18.61 10.43
C MET A 313 -4.45 19.79 10.60
N TYR A 314 -3.81 19.84 11.75
CA TYR A 314 -2.75 20.80 12.08
C TYR A 314 -1.42 20.08 12.04
N VAL A 315 -0.47 20.62 11.29
CA VAL A 315 0.82 19.99 11.05
C VAL A 315 1.94 20.91 11.46
N LYS A 316 2.92 20.42 12.20
CA LYS A 316 4.15 21.15 12.59
C LYS A 316 5.39 20.25 12.50
N ASN A 317 6.59 20.87 12.62
CA ASN A 317 7.86 20.15 12.50
C ASN A 317 8.38 19.57 13.84
N SER A 318 7.71 19.87 14.96
CA SER A 318 8.04 19.36 16.30
C SER A 318 6.88 18.53 16.86
N GLU A 319 7.15 17.68 17.82
CA GLU A 319 6.10 16.94 18.52
C GLU A 319 5.17 17.89 19.29
N TYR A 320 3.91 17.49 19.45
CA TYR A 320 2.97 18.19 20.31
C TYR A 320 3.30 17.90 21.78
N THR A 321 3.40 18.96 22.58
CA THR A 321 3.58 18.80 24.03
C THR A 321 2.28 18.37 24.70
N GLY A 322 2.37 17.85 25.93
CA GLY A 322 1.19 17.49 26.72
C GLY A 322 0.25 18.68 26.97
N GLU A 323 0.82 19.87 27.19
CA GLU A 323 0.07 21.11 27.38
C GLU A 323 -0.69 21.53 26.11
N GLU A 324 -0.02 21.55 24.96
CA GLU A 324 -0.64 21.84 23.66
C GLU A 324 -1.78 20.87 23.34
N LEU A 325 -1.62 19.58 23.65
CA LEU A 325 -2.67 18.58 23.44
C LEU A 325 -3.85 18.81 24.38
N GLN A 326 -3.59 19.14 25.64
CA GLN A 326 -4.64 19.43 26.62
C GLN A 326 -5.47 20.65 26.20
N GLU A 327 -4.82 21.74 25.80
CA GLU A 327 -5.49 22.94 25.32
C GLU A 327 -6.38 22.64 24.12
N ARG A 328 -5.87 21.86 23.15
CA ARG A 328 -6.65 21.45 21.98
C ARG A 328 -7.83 20.57 22.35
N HIS A 329 -7.67 19.62 23.26
CA HIS A 329 -8.76 18.75 23.71
C HIS A 329 -9.86 19.57 24.42
N VAL A 330 -9.48 20.54 25.25
CA VAL A 330 -10.45 21.44 25.91
C VAL A 330 -11.19 22.28 24.87
N SER A 331 -10.47 22.89 23.91
CA SER A 331 -11.09 23.66 22.84
C SER A 331 -12.05 22.82 22.02
N LEU A 332 -11.66 21.59 21.66
CA LEU A 332 -12.49 20.67 20.93
C LEU A 332 -13.73 20.24 21.74
N PHE A 333 -13.58 19.99 23.03
CA PHE A 333 -14.69 19.68 23.91
C PHE A 333 -15.71 20.82 23.98
N GLU A 334 -15.27 22.08 24.14
CA GLU A 334 -16.15 23.24 24.13
C GLU A 334 -17.01 23.33 22.86
N LYS A 335 -16.43 22.97 21.71
CA LYS A 335 -17.15 22.90 20.42
C LYS A 335 -18.28 21.86 20.42
N TYR A 336 -18.09 20.74 21.12
CA TYR A 336 -19.01 19.59 21.07
C TYR A 336 -19.84 19.36 22.34
N LYS A 337 -19.61 20.10 23.42
CA LYS A 337 -20.32 19.89 24.71
C LYS A 337 -21.83 20.01 24.60
N THR A 338 -22.34 20.90 23.73
CA THR A 338 -23.79 21.07 23.48
C THR A 338 -24.43 19.88 22.79
N GLN A 339 -23.65 19.02 22.14
CA GLN A 339 -24.10 17.78 21.50
C GLN A 339 -24.16 16.59 22.49
N GLY A 340 -23.69 16.81 23.73
CA GLY A 340 -23.76 15.83 24.81
C GLY A 340 -22.62 14.80 24.80
N PHE A 341 -21.52 15.04 24.08
CA PHE A 341 -20.33 14.19 24.14
C PHE A 341 -19.50 14.50 25.39
N SER A 342 -19.00 13.43 26.05
CA SER A 342 -18.10 13.59 27.19
C SER A 342 -16.70 13.99 26.75
N PHE A 343 -15.91 14.59 27.69
CA PHE A 343 -14.51 14.94 27.41
C PHE A 343 -13.67 13.72 27.00
N ASP A 344 -13.87 12.58 27.67
CA ASP A 344 -13.15 11.34 27.34
C ASP A 344 -13.51 10.82 25.94
N ALA A 345 -14.79 10.91 25.54
CA ALA A 345 -15.22 10.54 24.20
C ALA A 345 -14.58 11.42 23.14
N ILE A 346 -14.52 12.74 23.37
CA ILE A 346 -13.87 13.69 22.47
C ILE A 346 -12.39 13.36 22.33
N LYS A 347 -11.69 13.19 23.44
CA LYS A 347 -10.27 12.84 23.45
C LYS A 347 -9.99 11.51 22.72
N ARG A 348 -10.86 10.51 22.90
CA ARG A 348 -10.64 9.15 22.38
C ARG A 348 -11.01 8.97 20.92
N TYR A 349 -12.06 9.65 20.43
CA TYR A 349 -12.62 9.37 19.11
C TYR A 349 -12.62 10.58 18.15
N PHE A 350 -12.51 11.82 18.67
CA PHE A 350 -12.57 13.02 17.84
C PHE A 350 -11.21 13.69 17.66
N ALA A 351 -10.19 13.22 18.39
CA ALA A 351 -8.83 13.73 18.30
C ALA A 351 -7.85 12.59 18.04
N THR A 352 -6.93 12.82 17.12
CA THR A 352 -5.87 11.85 16.80
C THR A 352 -4.55 12.59 16.62
N THR A 353 -3.48 12.04 17.16
CA THR A 353 -2.12 12.55 16.93
C THR A 353 -1.28 11.50 16.23
N GLY A 354 -0.29 11.95 15.49
CA GLY A 354 0.64 11.04 14.84
C GLY A 354 1.77 11.77 14.13
N LYS A 355 2.54 11.01 13.40
CA LYS A 355 3.66 11.52 12.62
C LYS A 355 3.54 11.07 11.15
N MET A 356 3.91 11.94 10.26
CA MET A 356 4.17 11.65 8.85
C MET A 356 5.67 11.75 8.64
N HIS A 357 6.27 10.76 8.05
CA HIS A 357 7.68 10.81 7.72
C HIS A 357 7.90 10.33 6.29
N ASN A 358 8.84 10.97 5.61
CA ASN A 358 9.27 10.57 4.29
C ASN A 358 10.79 10.62 4.25
N ARG A 359 11.35 9.51 3.80
CA ARG A 359 12.75 9.39 3.42
C ARG A 359 12.78 9.05 1.93
N ALA A 360 13.47 9.88 1.14
CA ALA A 360 13.54 9.66 -0.31
C ALA A 360 14.23 8.34 -0.65
N TYR A 361 15.22 7.95 0.17
CA TYR A 361 16.09 6.81 -0.03
C TYR A 361 16.53 6.25 1.34
N SER A 362 16.78 4.97 1.45
CA SER A 362 17.27 4.32 2.66
C SER A 362 18.64 3.68 2.42
N PHE A 363 19.64 4.12 3.17
CA PHE A 363 20.98 3.52 3.12
C PHE A 363 21.07 2.22 3.92
N ASN A 364 20.08 1.94 4.76
CA ASN A 364 20.00 0.69 5.52
C ASN A 364 19.39 -0.46 4.71
N ASP A 365 18.69 -0.13 3.62
CA ASP A 365 18.12 -1.10 2.70
C ASP A 365 19.10 -1.36 1.54
N GLU A 366 18.73 -2.24 0.62
CA GLU A 366 19.51 -2.52 -0.57
C GLU A 366 19.72 -1.24 -1.41
N GLN A 367 20.97 -0.88 -1.66
CA GLN A 367 21.30 0.35 -2.39
C GLN A 367 21.05 0.16 -3.89
N ILE A 368 20.71 1.25 -4.57
CA ILE A 368 20.69 1.32 -6.03
C ILE A 368 22.13 1.52 -6.50
N ASN A 369 22.67 0.49 -7.16
CA ASN A 369 24.04 0.46 -7.63
C ASN A 369 24.13 0.76 -9.13
N ILE A 370 25.05 1.62 -9.50
CA ILE A 370 25.35 2.02 -10.88
C ILE A 370 26.58 1.26 -11.37
N TRP A 371 26.45 0.58 -12.50
CA TRP A 371 27.53 -0.19 -13.11
C TRP A 371 28.11 0.56 -14.30
N TYR A 372 29.40 0.85 -14.24
CA TYR A 372 30.16 1.57 -15.25
C TYR A 372 30.82 0.61 -16.24
N LYS A 373 31.10 1.08 -17.46
CA LYS A 373 31.75 0.28 -18.53
C LYS A 373 33.15 -0.20 -18.16
N ASN A 374 33.86 0.51 -17.28
CA ASN A 374 35.16 0.10 -16.77
C ASN A 374 35.09 -1.02 -15.71
N GLY A 375 33.89 -1.51 -15.40
CA GLY A 375 33.64 -2.54 -14.39
C GLY A 375 33.45 -2.01 -12.97
N GLU A 376 33.57 -0.70 -12.76
CA GLU A 376 33.38 -0.06 -11.45
C GLU A 376 31.88 -0.07 -11.07
N ILE A 377 31.59 -0.22 -9.79
CA ILE A 377 30.22 -0.10 -9.22
C ILE A 377 30.24 1.02 -8.18
N LYS A 378 29.27 1.93 -8.28
CA LYS A 378 29.05 3.01 -7.31
C LYS A 378 27.59 3.03 -6.86
N GLY A 379 27.37 3.36 -5.60
CA GLY A 379 26.01 3.72 -5.15
C GLY A 379 25.48 4.95 -5.88
N ILE A 380 24.16 5.08 -6.01
CA ILE A 380 23.56 6.23 -6.70
C ILE A 380 23.99 7.57 -6.08
N HIS A 381 24.28 7.63 -4.78
CA HIS A 381 24.75 8.81 -4.07
C HIS A 381 26.16 9.27 -4.48
N GLU A 382 26.99 8.34 -4.97
CA GLU A 382 28.34 8.62 -5.49
C GLU A 382 28.32 8.89 -6.99
N ALA A 383 27.35 8.30 -7.69
CA ALA A 383 27.25 8.36 -9.14
C ALA A 383 26.45 9.58 -9.65
N SER A 384 25.55 10.11 -8.83
CA SER A 384 24.68 11.24 -9.16
C SER A 384 25.39 12.56 -8.95
N ASP A 385 25.15 13.52 -9.84
CA ASP A 385 25.57 14.92 -9.69
C ASP A 385 24.49 15.80 -9.03
N GLN A 386 23.28 15.28 -8.83
CA GLN A 386 22.13 15.99 -8.26
C GLN A 386 21.69 15.45 -6.88
N LEU A 387 21.88 14.17 -6.63
CA LEU A 387 21.42 13.48 -5.42
C LEU A 387 22.61 13.16 -4.51
N ASP A 388 23.08 14.14 -3.75
CA ASP A 388 24.10 13.93 -2.74
C ASP A 388 23.59 13.10 -1.55
N GLU A 389 24.50 12.61 -0.73
CA GLU A 389 24.20 11.82 0.47
C GLU A 389 23.29 12.60 1.43
N ILE A 390 23.47 13.90 1.58
CA ILE A 390 22.68 14.78 2.45
C ILE A 390 21.23 14.82 2.00
N PHE A 391 20.98 14.95 0.69
CA PHE A 391 19.63 14.94 0.13
C PHE A 391 18.95 13.56 0.34
N LEU A 392 19.67 12.49 0.06
CA LEU A 392 19.14 11.12 0.15
C LEU A 392 18.85 10.71 1.60
N GLN A 393 19.74 11.07 2.55
CA GLN A 393 19.54 10.78 3.98
C GLN A 393 18.49 11.66 4.65
N LYS A 394 18.11 12.79 4.03
CA LYS A 394 17.20 13.74 4.64
C LYS A 394 15.83 13.11 4.89
N GLU A 395 15.60 12.71 6.14
CA GLU A 395 14.28 12.32 6.62
C GLU A 395 13.49 13.59 7.01
N ILE A 396 12.32 13.76 6.42
CA ILE A 396 11.41 14.84 6.80
C ILE A 396 10.32 14.24 7.69
N LYS A 397 10.29 14.68 8.94
CA LYS A 397 9.27 14.33 9.92
C LYS A 397 8.33 15.51 10.12
N LYS A 398 7.03 15.25 10.06
CA LYS A 398 5.98 16.19 10.41
C LYS A 398 5.06 15.53 11.40
N PHE A 399 4.67 16.27 12.44
CA PHE A 399 3.75 15.80 13.46
C PHE A 399 2.40 16.45 13.24
N TYR A 400 1.34 15.68 13.45
CA TYR A 400 0.00 16.18 13.26
C TYR A 400 -0.88 15.98 14.49
N TYR A 401 -1.84 16.90 14.62
CA TYR A 401 -3.02 16.78 15.42
C TYR A 401 -4.22 16.89 14.49
N HIS A 402 -5.07 15.89 14.49
CA HIS A 402 -6.28 15.85 13.70
C HIS A 402 -7.49 15.95 14.64
N GLU A 403 -8.43 16.83 14.33
CA GLU A 403 -9.71 16.98 15.00
C GLU A 403 -10.86 16.84 14.01
N ILE A 404 -11.91 16.11 14.42
CA ILE A 404 -13.13 15.86 13.64
C ILE A 404 -14.15 16.95 13.95
#